data_33f3d8c6b58caa64017403f2431079e7
#
_entry.id   33f3d8c6b58caa64017403f2431079e7
#
_cell.length_a   1.000
_cell.length_b   1.000
_cell.length_c   1.000
_cell.angle_alpha   90.00
_cell.angle_beta   90.00
_cell.angle_gamma   90.00
#
_symmetry.space_group_name_H-M   'P 1'
#
loop_
_entity.id
_entity.type
_entity.pdbx_description
1 polymer ?
#
loop_
_entity_poly.entity_id
_entity_poly.type
_entity_poly.pdbx_seq_one_letter_code
_entity_poly.pdbx_strand_id
1 'polypeptide(L)'
;MKKRLRNFLRSPAHVLYPLGVLVLLGTMVLSFAADSLAYALGILHEQTITLDDAALYTLVNMERTDAQTLTAVNGDAQLLLQPGQRVRTLRLAAQYPAGLSCEMDLYWHLPGGGYTAARRIWPTVCADGAGWNYTLPWLAGQNLRLDLADQGGAAVTLSAVVLNERIPWYRYFIPTGSQFLALAAVPGLLACMAALLRDTAEFFGRKRKERDMT
;
A
#
# COMPACT_ATOMS: atom_id res chain seq x y z
N MET A 1 29.81 -33.53 5.85
CA MET A 1 28.58 -32.73 5.82
C MET A 1 28.51 -31.63 6.92
N LYS A 2 28.72 -31.95 8.19
CA LYS A 2 28.67 -31.01 9.34
C LYS A 2 29.60 -29.76 9.20
N LYS A 3 30.82 -29.90 8.65
CA LYS A 3 31.78 -28.81 8.48
C LYS A 3 31.36 -27.77 7.39
N ARG A 4 30.74 -28.25 6.31
CA ARG A 4 30.18 -27.37 5.25
C ARG A 4 28.95 -26.59 5.74
N LEU A 5 28.07 -27.22 6.49
CA LEU A 5 26.89 -26.57 7.08
C LEU A 5 27.31 -25.50 8.10
N ARG A 6 28.34 -25.74 8.91
CA ARG A 6 28.90 -24.78 9.87
C ARG A 6 29.56 -23.57 9.18
N ASN A 7 30.21 -23.77 8.03
CA ASN A 7 30.79 -22.65 7.26
C ASN A 7 29.73 -21.86 6.50
N PHE A 8 28.64 -22.51 6.04
CA PHE A 8 27.50 -21.86 5.43
C PHE A 8 26.77 -20.95 6.43
N LEU A 9 26.57 -21.40 7.67
CA LEU A 9 25.95 -20.61 8.75
C LEU A 9 26.87 -19.50 9.31
N ARG A 10 28.15 -19.44 8.90
CA ARG A 10 29.08 -18.36 9.31
C ARG A 10 28.79 -17.01 8.66
N SER A 11 28.15 -16.96 7.52
CA SER A 11 27.71 -15.70 6.90
C SER A 11 26.25 -15.41 7.27
N PRO A 12 25.96 -14.36 8.04
CA PRO A 12 24.59 -14.02 8.42
C PRO A 12 23.66 -13.85 7.21
N ALA A 13 24.19 -13.42 6.08
CA ALA A 13 23.44 -13.25 4.85
C ALA A 13 22.77 -14.56 4.37
N HIS A 14 23.45 -15.70 4.46
CA HIS A 14 22.90 -16.99 4.04
C HIS A 14 21.69 -17.46 4.87
N VAL A 15 21.49 -16.89 6.05
CA VAL A 15 20.33 -17.18 6.90
C VAL A 15 19.26 -16.11 6.72
N LEU A 16 19.67 -14.84 6.63
CA LEU A 16 18.73 -13.71 6.61
C LEU A 16 17.97 -13.59 5.29
N TYR A 17 18.58 -13.88 4.13
CA TYR A 17 17.87 -13.85 2.85
C TYR A 17 16.77 -14.94 2.75
N PRO A 18 17.03 -16.23 3.02
CA PRO A 18 15.94 -17.22 3.06
C PRO A 18 14.87 -16.88 4.09
N LEU A 19 15.24 -16.36 5.27
CA LEU A 19 14.27 -15.91 6.27
C LEU A 19 13.43 -14.76 5.73
N GLY A 20 14.03 -13.79 5.07
CA GLY A 20 13.31 -12.68 4.42
C GLY A 20 12.30 -13.17 3.37
N VAL A 21 12.68 -14.15 2.55
CA VAL A 21 11.77 -14.79 1.58
C VAL A 21 10.62 -15.48 2.30
N LEU A 22 10.88 -16.24 3.37
CA LEU A 22 9.83 -16.91 4.15
C LEU A 22 8.87 -15.93 4.81
N VAL A 23 9.39 -14.82 5.36
CA VAL A 23 8.56 -13.75 5.93
C VAL A 23 7.67 -13.11 4.85
N LEU A 24 8.24 -12.81 3.67
CA LEU A 24 7.47 -12.25 2.56
C LEU A 24 6.35 -13.21 2.12
N LEU A 25 6.66 -14.48 1.88
CA LEU A 25 5.66 -15.48 1.53
C LEU A 25 4.60 -15.65 2.62
N GLY A 26 5.01 -15.67 3.89
CA GLY A 26 4.09 -15.73 5.03
C GLY A 26 3.13 -14.55 5.07
N THR A 27 3.61 -13.32 4.84
CA THR A 27 2.75 -12.12 4.76
C THR A 27 1.78 -12.16 3.58
N MET A 28 2.21 -12.69 2.44
CA MET A 28 1.34 -12.87 1.26
C MET A 28 0.21 -13.88 1.53
N VAL A 29 0.55 -15.04 2.11
CA VAL A 29 -0.45 -16.07 2.49
C VAL A 29 -1.42 -15.51 3.53
N LEU A 30 -0.91 -14.84 4.56
CA LEU A 30 -1.76 -14.24 5.59
C LEU A 30 -2.68 -13.15 5.02
N SER A 31 -2.19 -12.31 4.11
CA SER A 31 -3.02 -11.29 3.44
C SER A 31 -4.14 -11.94 2.63
N PHE A 32 -3.82 -12.97 1.83
CA PHE A 32 -4.81 -13.72 1.06
C PHE A 32 -5.86 -14.39 1.96
N ALA A 33 -5.42 -15.09 3.00
CA ALA A 33 -6.32 -15.78 3.93
C ALA A 33 -7.22 -14.81 4.68
N ALA A 34 -6.66 -13.69 5.13
CA ALA A 34 -7.40 -12.68 5.87
C ALA A 34 -8.42 -11.95 4.99
N ASP A 35 -8.09 -11.57 3.75
CA ASP A 35 -9.04 -10.96 2.81
C ASP A 35 -10.12 -12.00 2.43
N SER A 36 -9.75 -13.25 2.15
CA SER A 36 -10.70 -14.34 1.84
C SER A 36 -11.70 -14.58 2.98
N LEU A 37 -11.23 -14.59 4.22
CA LEU A 37 -12.08 -14.72 5.40
C LEU A 37 -13.00 -13.51 5.56
N ALA A 38 -12.49 -12.29 5.36
CA ALA A 38 -13.27 -11.07 5.47
C ALA A 38 -14.41 -11.01 4.43
N TYR A 39 -14.16 -11.48 3.19
CA TYR A 39 -15.21 -11.65 2.18
C TYR A 39 -16.22 -12.75 2.57
N ALA A 40 -15.76 -13.87 3.10
CA ALA A 40 -16.64 -14.96 3.53
C ALA A 40 -17.54 -14.55 4.70
N LEU A 41 -17.07 -13.71 5.59
CA LEU A 41 -17.82 -13.17 6.74
C LEU A 41 -18.67 -11.95 6.38
N GLY A 42 -18.64 -11.45 5.13
CA GLY A 42 -19.36 -10.26 4.72
C GLY A 42 -18.81 -8.94 5.27
N ILE A 43 -17.61 -8.95 5.90
CA ILE A 43 -16.93 -7.74 6.37
C ILE A 43 -16.47 -6.88 5.19
N LEU A 44 -16.04 -7.54 4.11
CA LEU A 44 -15.77 -6.93 2.83
C LEU A 44 -16.81 -7.40 1.83
N HIS A 45 -17.51 -6.47 1.19
CA HIS A 45 -18.39 -6.77 0.08
C HIS A 45 -18.18 -5.75 -1.03
N GLU A 46 -18.34 -6.19 -2.26
CA GLU A 46 -18.24 -5.31 -3.42
C GLU A 46 -19.37 -4.31 -3.40
N GLN A 47 -19.07 -3.06 -3.59
CA GLN A 47 -20.02 -1.96 -3.65
C GLN A 47 -19.61 -1.01 -4.77
N THR A 48 -20.55 -0.72 -5.65
CA THR A 48 -20.37 0.31 -6.68
C THR A 48 -21.08 1.58 -6.22
N ILE A 49 -20.37 2.68 -6.23
CA ILE A 49 -20.88 4.03 -5.92
C ILE A 49 -20.86 4.84 -7.21
N THR A 50 -21.99 5.41 -7.54
CA THR A 50 -22.17 6.33 -8.67
C THR A 50 -22.50 7.74 -8.16
N LEU A 51 -22.56 8.72 -9.04
CA LEU A 51 -22.97 10.08 -8.68
C LEU A 51 -24.43 10.19 -8.24
N ASP A 52 -25.23 9.15 -8.37
CA ASP A 52 -26.60 9.12 -7.89
C ASP A 52 -26.70 8.66 -6.42
N ASP A 53 -25.62 8.10 -5.86
CA ASP A 53 -25.54 7.62 -4.47
C ASP A 53 -25.10 8.73 -3.51
N ALA A 54 -25.74 9.89 -3.53
CA ALA A 54 -25.34 11.09 -2.80
C ALA A 54 -25.17 10.92 -1.27
N ALA A 55 -25.76 9.87 -0.69
CA ALA A 55 -25.59 9.55 0.74
C ALA A 55 -24.22 8.95 1.09
N LEU A 56 -23.46 8.45 0.09
CA LEU A 56 -22.21 7.74 0.27
C LEU A 56 -20.97 8.59 -0.01
N TYR A 57 -21.18 9.82 -0.48
CA TYR A 57 -20.06 10.75 -0.76
C TYR A 57 -20.42 12.20 -0.48
N THR A 58 -19.38 13.03 -0.38
CA THR A 58 -19.49 14.49 -0.30
C THR A 58 -18.50 15.09 -1.28
N LEU A 59 -18.95 16.08 -2.06
CA LEU A 59 -18.10 16.87 -2.94
C LEU A 59 -17.56 18.08 -2.18
N VAL A 60 -16.26 18.32 -2.27
CA VAL A 60 -15.60 19.50 -1.73
C VAL A 60 -14.91 20.21 -2.89
N ASN A 61 -15.22 21.49 -3.08
CA ASN A 61 -14.70 22.29 -4.20
C ASN A 61 -14.96 21.67 -5.59
N MET A 62 -16.05 20.92 -5.71
CA MET A 62 -16.52 20.32 -6.95
C MET A 62 -18.03 20.50 -7.11
N GLU A 63 -18.47 20.64 -8.34
CA GLU A 63 -19.89 20.73 -8.69
C GLU A 63 -20.23 19.63 -9.70
N ARG A 64 -21.42 19.03 -9.55
CA ARG A 64 -21.94 18.10 -10.54
C ARG A 64 -22.56 18.92 -11.68
N THR A 65 -21.99 18.83 -12.87
CA THR A 65 -22.43 19.58 -14.06
C THR A 65 -23.37 18.77 -14.95
N ASP A 66 -23.24 17.43 -14.94
CA ASP A 66 -24.21 16.55 -15.56
C ASP A 66 -24.29 15.18 -14.85
N ALA A 67 -24.95 14.18 -15.47
CA ALA A 67 -25.18 12.86 -14.86
C ALA A 67 -23.88 12.15 -14.39
N GLN A 68 -22.78 12.35 -15.08
CA GLN A 68 -21.52 11.68 -14.81
C GLN A 68 -20.31 12.62 -14.72
N THR A 69 -20.52 13.94 -14.89
CA THR A 69 -19.42 14.90 -14.93
C THR A 69 -19.40 15.77 -13.67
N LEU A 70 -18.22 15.86 -13.09
CA LEU A 70 -17.87 16.74 -12.00
C LEU A 70 -16.92 17.81 -12.53
N THR A 71 -17.14 19.07 -12.15
CA THR A 71 -16.24 20.18 -12.48
C THR A 71 -15.62 20.73 -11.21
N ALA A 72 -14.31 20.85 -11.20
CA ALA A 72 -13.56 21.43 -10.09
C ALA A 72 -13.78 22.94 -10.03
N VAL A 73 -14.14 23.45 -8.85
CA VAL A 73 -14.28 24.90 -8.60
C VAL A 73 -12.90 25.55 -8.46
N ASN A 74 -11.97 24.83 -7.85
CA ASN A 74 -10.58 25.28 -7.65
C ASN A 74 -9.62 24.08 -7.68
N GLY A 75 -8.33 24.31 -7.39
CA GLY A 75 -7.28 23.28 -7.41
C GLY A 75 -7.26 22.34 -6.19
N ASP A 76 -8.26 22.36 -5.31
CA ASP A 76 -8.39 21.45 -4.16
C ASP A 76 -9.73 20.69 -4.26
N ALA A 77 -9.93 20.04 -5.39
CA ALA A 77 -11.14 19.32 -5.74
C ALA A 77 -11.15 17.93 -5.15
N GLN A 78 -12.07 17.64 -4.21
CA GLN A 78 -12.06 16.41 -3.43
C GLN A 78 -13.40 15.67 -3.49
N LEU A 79 -13.32 14.33 -3.56
CA LEU A 79 -14.42 13.41 -3.35
C LEU A 79 -14.21 12.68 -2.03
N LEU A 80 -15.02 12.99 -1.03
CA LEU A 80 -15.02 12.33 0.27
C LEU A 80 -15.99 11.15 0.23
N LEU A 81 -15.50 9.93 0.48
CA LEU A 81 -16.31 8.72 0.49
C LEU A 81 -16.53 8.24 1.92
N GLN A 82 -17.78 7.87 2.23
CA GLN A 82 -18.21 7.33 3.53
C GLN A 82 -19.00 6.02 3.31
N PRO A 83 -18.32 4.95 2.86
CA PRO A 83 -19.01 3.74 2.41
C PRO A 83 -19.68 2.92 3.51
N GLY A 84 -19.54 3.27 4.78
CA GLY A 84 -20.12 2.54 5.91
C GLY A 84 -19.50 1.17 6.17
N GLN A 85 -18.61 0.70 5.28
CA GLN A 85 -17.89 -0.55 5.39
C GLN A 85 -16.39 -0.34 5.33
N ARG A 86 -15.63 -1.37 5.69
CA ARG A 86 -14.19 -1.37 5.51
C ARG A 86 -13.84 -1.45 4.01
N VAL A 87 -12.86 -0.66 3.60
CA VAL A 87 -12.37 -0.66 2.22
C VAL A 87 -10.97 -1.26 2.16
N ARG A 88 -10.80 -2.28 1.33
CA ARG A 88 -9.54 -2.95 1.04
C ARG A 88 -9.00 -2.60 -0.33
N THR A 89 -9.89 -2.49 -1.30
CA THR A 89 -9.59 -2.06 -2.67
C THR A 89 -10.56 -0.99 -3.10
N LEU A 90 -10.07 -0.06 -3.92
CA LEU A 90 -10.90 0.95 -4.57
C LEU A 90 -10.46 1.01 -6.03
N ARG A 91 -11.42 0.90 -6.95
CA ARG A 91 -11.22 1.19 -8.37
C ARG A 91 -12.01 2.44 -8.72
N LEU A 92 -11.32 3.43 -9.25
CA LEU A 92 -11.90 4.66 -9.74
C LEU A 92 -12.01 4.56 -11.26
N ALA A 93 -13.24 4.46 -11.78
CA ALA A 93 -13.54 4.52 -13.20
C ALA A 93 -13.85 5.98 -13.56
N ALA A 94 -12.84 6.72 -13.98
CA ALA A 94 -12.97 8.12 -14.36
C ALA A 94 -12.21 8.41 -15.65
N GLN A 95 -12.62 9.44 -16.38
CA GLN A 95 -11.97 9.91 -17.58
C GLN A 95 -11.68 11.41 -17.47
N TYR A 96 -10.54 11.81 -17.96
CA TYR A 96 -10.10 13.20 -18.00
C TYR A 96 -9.96 13.68 -19.42
N PRO A 97 -10.23 14.95 -19.70
CA PRO A 97 -9.88 15.56 -20.97
C PRO A 97 -8.39 15.42 -21.27
N ALA A 98 -8.03 15.31 -22.53
CA ALA A 98 -6.64 15.21 -22.96
C ALA A 98 -5.83 16.39 -22.44
N GLY A 99 -4.65 16.12 -21.89
CA GLY A 99 -3.73 17.14 -21.37
C GLY A 99 -3.95 17.57 -19.93
N LEU A 100 -4.95 17.03 -19.23
CA LEU A 100 -5.12 17.26 -17.81
C LEU A 100 -4.16 16.31 -17.04
N SER A 101 -3.26 16.89 -16.25
CA SER A 101 -2.44 16.16 -15.30
C SER A 101 -3.11 16.22 -13.93
N CYS A 102 -3.38 15.08 -13.34
CA CYS A 102 -3.93 14.98 -12.00
C CYS A 102 -3.24 13.85 -11.24
N GLU A 103 -2.87 14.11 -9.99
CA GLU A 103 -2.15 13.11 -9.17
C GLU A 103 -3.04 11.97 -8.71
N MET A 104 -4.37 12.15 -8.66
CA MET A 104 -5.35 11.12 -8.30
C MET A 104 -5.04 10.44 -6.98
N ASP A 105 -4.69 11.21 -5.99
CA ASP A 105 -4.30 10.67 -4.70
C ASP A 105 -5.49 10.20 -3.88
N LEU A 106 -5.33 9.05 -3.23
CA LEU A 106 -6.25 8.56 -2.24
C LEU A 106 -5.66 8.74 -0.84
N TYR A 107 -6.37 9.43 0.02
CA TYR A 107 -6.06 9.53 1.44
C TYR A 107 -7.07 8.77 2.28
N TRP A 108 -6.63 8.28 3.41
CA TRP A 108 -7.49 7.62 4.37
C TRP A 108 -7.17 8.06 5.80
N HIS A 109 -8.14 7.97 6.71
CA HIS A 109 -7.89 8.20 8.13
C HIS A 109 -8.69 7.25 9.03
N LEU A 110 -8.19 7.06 10.24
CA LEU A 110 -8.89 6.35 11.30
C LEU A 110 -9.97 7.25 11.92
N PRO A 111 -11.00 6.68 12.56
CA PRO A 111 -12.00 7.46 13.28
C PRO A 111 -11.36 8.45 14.25
N GLY A 112 -11.80 9.71 14.22
CA GLY A 112 -11.25 10.81 15.02
C GLY A 112 -9.91 11.37 14.55
N GLY A 113 -9.34 10.84 13.45
CA GLY A 113 -8.13 11.36 12.82
C GLY A 113 -8.43 12.33 11.67
N GLY A 114 -7.36 12.77 11.00
CA GLY A 114 -7.42 13.60 9.80
C GLY A 114 -6.62 12.99 8.64
N TYR A 115 -6.81 13.55 7.45
CA TYR A 115 -6.02 13.22 6.27
C TYR A 115 -4.61 13.77 6.39
N THR A 116 -3.60 12.94 6.17
CA THR A 116 -2.19 13.31 6.26
C THR A 116 -1.41 12.71 5.10
N ALA A 117 -0.31 13.33 4.70
CA ALA A 117 0.57 12.82 3.64
C ALA A 117 1.13 11.41 3.94
N ALA A 118 1.30 11.04 5.22
CA ALA A 118 1.73 9.70 5.61
C ALA A 118 0.70 8.60 5.33
N ARG A 119 -0.55 8.97 5.05
CA ARG A 119 -1.66 8.07 4.74
C ARG A 119 -2.17 8.27 3.31
N ARG A 120 -1.29 8.70 2.44
CA ARG A 120 -1.51 8.85 1.00
C ARG A 120 -1.23 7.52 0.29
N ILE A 121 -2.04 7.19 -0.67
CA ILE A 121 -1.90 6.01 -1.52
C ILE A 121 -1.87 6.48 -2.98
N TRP A 122 -0.81 6.11 -3.67
CA TRP A 122 -0.63 6.39 -5.08
C TRP A 122 -1.50 5.47 -5.94
N PRO A 123 -2.10 5.98 -7.01
CA PRO A 123 -2.87 5.18 -7.93
C PRO A 123 -1.98 4.21 -8.74
N THR A 124 -2.58 3.10 -9.12
CA THR A 124 -2.04 2.21 -10.14
C THR A 124 -3.01 2.20 -11.31
N VAL A 125 -2.55 2.54 -12.50
CA VAL A 125 -3.40 2.53 -13.69
C VAL A 125 -3.95 1.13 -13.93
N CYS A 126 -5.25 1.03 -14.24
CA CYS A 126 -5.89 -0.23 -14.61
C CYS A 126 -5.27 -0.77 -15.91
N ALA A 127 -5.20 -2.10 -16.04
CA ALA A 127 -4.61 -2.75 -17.21
C ALA A 127 -5.36 -2.43 -18.53
N ASP A 128 -6.63 -2.11 -18.43
CA ASP A 128 -7.50 -1.68 -19.54
C ASP A 128 -7.41 -0.18 -19.85
N GLY A 129 -6.63 0.57 -19.07
CA GLY A 129 -6.52 2.02 -19.18
C GLY A 129 -7.78 2.79 -18.76
N ALA A 130 -8.82 2.11 -18.25
CA ALA A 130 -10.13 2.69 -17.98
C ALA A 130 -10.27 3.25 -16.54
N GLY A 131 -9.17 3.51 -15.86
CA GLY A 131 -9.21 4.07 -14.50
C GLY A 131 -8.01 3.73 -13.65
N TRP A 132 -8.18 3.86 -12.33
CA TRP A 132 -7.12 3.71 -11.34
C TRP A 132 -7.53 2.76 -10.22
N ASN A 133 -6.57 1.95 -9.79
CA ASN A 133 -6.71 1.02 -8.67
C ASN A 133 -5.90 1.49 -7.47
N TYR A 134 -6.50 1.32 -6.30
CA TYR A 134 -5.87 1.57 -5.01
C TYR A 134 -6.00 0.33 -4.13
N THR A 135 -4.94 -0.01 -3.41
CA THR A 135 -4.96 -1.07 -2.41
C THR A 135 -4.68 -0.45 -1.05
N LEU A 136 -5.65 -0.53 -0.16
CA LEU A 136 -5.57 0.06 1.16
C LEU A 136 -4.92 -0.91 2.16
N PRO A 137 -4.17 -0.39 3.15
CA PRO A 137 -3.65 -1.22 4.22
C PRO A 137 -4.78 -1.81 5.07
N TRP A 138 -4.48 -2.90 5.78
CA TRP A 138 -5.46 -3.61 6.63
C TRP A 138 -6.09 -2.72 7.71
N LEU A 139 -5.37 -1.71 8.19
CA LEU A 139 -5.82 -0.75 9.20
C LEU A 139 -6.45 0.51 8.61
N ALA A 140 -6.64 0.58 7.29
CA ALA A 140 -7.29 1.72 6.68
C ALA A 140 -8.72 1.89 7.21
N GLY A 141 -9.07 3.13 7.50
CA GLY A 141 -10.39 3.51 7.98
C GLY A 141 -11.47 3.43 6.90
N GLN A 142 -12.67 3.82 7.28
CA GLN A 142 -13.83 3.90 6.39
C GLN A 142 -13.98 5.28 5.74
N ASN A 143 -13.15 6.26 6.15
CA ASN A 143 -13.20 7.61 5.59
C ASN A 143 -12.09 7.76 4.57
N LEU A 144 -12.47 8.01 3.34
CA LEU A 144 -11.58 8.12 2.20
C LEU A 144 -11.74 9.48 1.53
N ARG A 145 -10.65 10.04 1.06
CA ARG A 145 -10.60 11.26 0.25
C ARG A 145 -9.85 10.99 -1.04
N LEU A 146 -10.48 11.24 -2.15
CA LEU A 146 -9.88 11.24 -3.48
C LEU A 146 -9.69 12.68 -3.93
N ASP A 147 -8.47 13.05 -4.25
CA ASP A 147 -8.16 14.34 -4.87
C ASP A 147 -8.28 14.17 -6.38
N LEU A 148 -9.38 14.70 -6.96
CA LEU A 148 -9.76 14.41 -8.34
C LEU A 148 -9.23 15.43 -9.36
N ALA A 149 -8.85 16.62 -8.92
CA ALA A 149 -8.30 17.63 -9.82
C ALA A 149 -7.44 18.65 -9.06
N ASP A 150 -6.35 19.08 -9.71
CA ASP A 150 -5.40 20.06 -9.20
C ASP A 150 -5.61 21.45 -9.81
N GLN A 151 -6.64 21.61 -10.64
CA GLN A 151 -6.94 22.88 -11.33
C GLN A 151 -8.42 23.19 -11.34
N GLY A 152 -8.77 24.43 -11.08
CA GLY A 152 -10.14 24.92 -11.24
C GLY A 152 -10.59 24.84 -12.71
N GLY A 153 -11.87 24.51 -12.92
CA GLY A 153 -12.45 24.30 -14.24
C GLY A 153 -12.18 22.94 -14.86
N ALA A 154 -11.40 22.08 -14.21
CA ALA A 154 -11.15 20.73 -14.68
C ALA A 154 -12.44 19.90 -14.63
N ALA A 155 -12.84 19.33 -15.77
CA ALA A 155 -13.98 18.43 -15.85
C ALA A 155 -13.51 16.97 -15.74
N VAL A 156 -14.17 16.20 -14.87
CA VAL A 156 -13.88 14.78 -14.64
C VAL A 156 -15.14 13.99 -14.91
N THR A 157 -15.12 13.09 -15.87
CA THR A 157 -16.24 12.15 -16.09
C THR A 157 -16.04 10.96 -15.18
N LEU A 158 -16.85 10.86 -14.12
CA LEU A 158 -16.81 9.79 -13.13
C LEU A 158 -17.91 8.77 -13.44
N SER A 159 -17.52 7.61 -13.94
CA SER A 159 -18.48 6.53 -14.24
C SER A 159 -18.87 5.77 -12.99
N ALA A 160 -17.92 5.41 -12.14
CA ALA A 160 -18.15 4.70 -10.88
C ALA A 160 -16.92 4.70 -9.98
N VAL A 161 -17.17 4.53 -8.68
CA VAL A 161 -16.16 4.10 -7.69
C VAL A 161 -16.54 2.71 -7.21
N VAL A 162 -15.74 1.70 -7.52
CA VAL A 162 -15.96 0.31 -7.09
C VAL A 162 -15.10 0.01 -5.88
N LEU A 163 -15.74 -0.31 -4.77
CA LEU A 163 -15.10 -0.66 -3.52
C LEU A 163 -15.06 -2.18 -3.37
N ASN A 164 -13.97 -2.68 -2.81
CA ASN A 164 -13.80 -4.09 -2.48
C ASN A 164 -14.03 -5.04 -3.66
N GLU A 165 -13.60 -4.64 -4.87
CA GLU A 165 -13.50 -5.58 -5.98
C GLU A 165 -12.54 -6.72 -5.60
N ARG A 166 -12.93 -7.98 -5.86
CA ARG A 166 -12.12 -9.13 -5.48
C ARG A 166 -10.81 -9.17 -6.25
N ILE A 167 -9.72 -9.16 -5.52
CA ILE A 167 -8.38 -9.33 -6.11
C ILE A 167 -8.22 -10.79 -6.53
N PRO A 168 -7.83 -11.10 -7.79
CA PRO A 168 -7.48 -12.45 -8.18
C PRO A 168 -6.39 -13.03 -7.28
N TRP A 169 -6.54 -14.31 -6.86
CA TRP A 169 -5.67 -14.95 -5.87
C TRP A 169 -4.18 -14.82 -6.20
N TYR A 170 -3.79 -14.96 -7.47
CA TYR A 170 -2.40 -14.89 -7.92
C TYR A 170 -1.76 -13.52 -7.67
N ARG A 171 -2.53 -12.43 -7.64
CA ARG A 171 -2.00 -11.07 -7.39
C ARG A 171 -1.47 -10.91 -5.95
N TYR A 172 -1.96 -11.69 -5.01
CA TYR A 172 -1.41 -11.69 -3.65
C TYR A 172 0.02 -12.22 -3.59
N PHE A 173 0.43 -13.04 -4.56
CA PHE A 173 1.74 -13.66 -4.63
C PHE A 173 2.72 -12.95 -5.58
N ILE A 174 2.32 -11.81 -6.11
CA ILE A 174 3.20 -10.92 -6.89
C ILE A 174 3.74 -9.85 -5.94
N PRO A 175 5.06 -9.83 -5.64
CA PRO A 175 5.63 -8.82 -4.75
C PRO A 175 5.55 -7.43 -5.39
N THR A 176 5.21 -6.45 -4.58
CA THR A 176 5.29 -5.04 -4.99
C THR A 176 6.74 -4.58 -5.10
N GLY A 177 7.01 -3.49 -5.81
CA GLY A 177 8.37 -2.93 -5.93
C GLY A 177 9.00 -2.62 -4.57
N SER A 178 8.22 -2.11 -3.61
CA SER A 178 8.68 -1.85 -2.24
C SER A 178 9.02 -3.12 -1.46
N GLN A 179 8.23 -4.18 -1.60
CA GLN A 179 8.51 -5.48 -1.00
C GLN A 179 9.77 -6.12 -1.59
N PHE A 180 9.95 -6.00 -2.91
CA PHE A 180 11.15 -6.48 -3.58
C PHE A 180 12.40 -5.72 -3.12
N LEU A 181 12.32 -4.38 -3.04
CA LEU A 181 13.40 -3.56 -2.52
C LEU A 181 13.72 -3.88 -1.05
N ALA A 182 12.71 -4.06 -0.21
CA ALA A 182 12.89 -4.45 1.19
C ALA A 182 13.58 -5.81 1.31
N LEU A 183 13.16 -6.81 0.50
CA LEU A 183 13.79 -8.13 0.47
C LEU A 183 15.26 -8.07 0.02
N ALA A 184 15.61 -7.17 -0.89
CA ALA A 184 16.98 -6.99 -1.33
C ALA A 184 17.86 -6.27 -0.28
N ALA A 185 17.34 -5.20 0.33
CA ALA A 185 18.11 -4.30 1.19
C ALA A 185 18.18 -4.75 2.67
N VAL A 186 17.04 -5.13 3.26
CA VAL A 186 16.97 -5.38 4.71
C VAL A 186 17.83 -6.55 5.17
N PRO A 187 17.80 -7.75 4.53
CA PRO A 187 18.68 -8.84 4.94
C PRO A 187 20.17 -8.50 4.78
N GLY A 188 20.51 -7.74 3.73
CA GLY A 188 21.89 -7.27 3.51
C GLY A 188 22.37 -6.33 4.61
N LEU A 189 21.58 -5.33 4.96
CA LEU A 189 21.89 -4.40 6.05
C LEU A 189 22.05 -5.13 7.39
N LEU A 190 21.10 -6.02 7.71
CA LEU A 190 21.17 -6.82 8.95
C LEU A 190 22.41 -7.74 8.97
N ALA A 191 22.79 -8.32 7.83
CA ALA A 191 23.98 -9.14 7.72
C ALA A 191 25.27 -8.32 7.94
N CYS A 192 25.35 -7.11 7.38
CA CYS A 192 26.45 -6.19 7.60
C CYS A 192 26.56 -5.76 9.07
N MET A 193 25.43 -5.42 9.70
CA MET A 193 25.40 -5.08 11.12
C MET A 193 25.85 -6.25 12.01
N ALA A 194 25.37 -7.46 11.74
CA ALA A 194 25.76 -8.65 12.49
C ALA A 194 27.24 -8.96 12.34
N ALA A 195 27.82 -8.80 11.13
CA ALA A 195 29.24 -8.96 10.88
C ALA A 195 30.08 -7.92 11.66
N LEU A 196 29.67 -6.65 11.61
CA LEU A 196 30.34 -5.56 12.34
C LEU A 196 30.35 -5.79 13.85
N LEU A 197 29.20 -6.19 14.42
CA LEU A 197 29.10 -6.47 15.86
C LEU A 197 30.01 -7.64 16.27
N ARG A 198 30.06 -8.70 15.47
CA ARG A 198 30.94 -9.83 15.70
C ARG A 198 32.41 -9.42 15.68
N ASP A 199 32.85 -8.70 14.65
CA ASP A 199 34.24 -8.28 14.48
C ASP A 199 34.68 -7.33 15.60
N THR A 200 33.76 -6.45 16.04
CA THR A 200 33.95 -5.56 17.18
C THR A 200 34.10 -6.36 18.49
N ALA A 201 33.24 -7.35 18.72
CA ALA A 201 33.36 -8.20 19.91
C ALA A 201 34.64 -9.02 19.94
N GLU A 202 35.08 -9.56 18.80
CA GLU A 202 36.37 -10.26 18.68
C GLU A 202 37.55 -9.33 18.97
N PHE A 203 37.51 -8.08 18.48
CA PHE A 203 38.56 -7.09 18.74
C PHE A 203 38.70 -6.79 20.23
N PHE A 204 37.60 -6.53 20.93
CA PHE A 204 37.64 -6.28 22.37
C PHE A 204 38.03 -7.53 23.19
N GLY A 205 37.59 -8.71 22.74
CA GLY A 205 38.01 -9.98 23.35
C GLY A 205 39.53 -10.24 23.27
N ARG A 206 40.15 -9.90 22.14
CA ARG A 206 41.61 -10.01 21.98
C ARG A 206 42.38 -9.04 22.90
N LYS A 207 41.95 -7.75 22.92
CA LYS A 207 42.58 -6.73 23.80
C LYS A 207 42.48 -7.09 25.28
N ARG A 208 41.38 -7.72 25.70
CA ARG A 208 41.25 -8.16 27.10
C ARG A 208 42.24 -9.27 27.43
N LYS A 209 42.40 -10.26 26.56
CA LYS A 209 43.36 -11.35 26.76
C LYS A 209 44.81 -10.86 26.80
N GLU A 210 45.19 -9.87 25.98
CA GLU A 210 46.51 -9.27 26.01
C GLU A 210 46.81 -8.56 27.34
N ARG A 211 45.79 -7.91 27.90
CA ARG A 211 45.89 -7.20 29.19
C ARG A 211 46.03 -8.14 30.39
N ASP A 212 45.42 -9.34 30.30
CA ASP A 212 45.45 -10.33 31.37
C ASP A 212 46.78 -11.17 31.35
N MET A 213 47.61 -11.02 30.33
CA MET A 213 48.93 -11.69 30.17
C MET A 213 50.12 -10.80 30.51
N THR A 214 49.92 -9.51 30.76
CA THR A 214 50.95 -8.57 31.21
C THR A 214 50.79 -8.23 32.69
#